data_82dcdee35a74b3ef9512788057d008f1
#
_entry.id   82dcdee35a74b3ef9512788057d008f1
#
_cell.length_a   1.000
_cell.length_b   1.000
_cell.length_c   1.000
_cell.angle_alpha   90.00
_cell.angle_beta   90.00
_cell.angle_gamma   90.00
#
_symmetry.space_group_name_H-M   'P 1'
#
loop_
_entity.id
_entity.type
_entity.pdbx_description
1 polymer ?
#
loop_
_entity_poly.entity_id
_entity_poly.type
_entity_poly.pdbx_seq_one_letter_code
_entity_poly.pdbx_strand_id
1 'polypeptide(L)'
;MAMTEKAAMTEKLEIMAPAGNFECLTAAIQAGADSVYFGVEKLNMRSHSANNFTMADLNEVCRQCREAGVKSYLTLNIALYQEDLQAMRDTLDAAKAAGISAVIASDMAAIMYCRSIGLEVHISTQLSISNVEALRFYAQWADVIVLARELNLGQVKDIHETIVRENICGPSGNQVRIEMFAHGALCMAISGKCYLSLHEYGASANRGSCYQICRRGYRVTDLETGSELEIDNKYIMSPKDLCTIEFMDKIIDAGVTVFKIEGRARSAEYVWRTVACYRKAADEVIAGTYSRERGAQLKKELAEVFNRGFWDGYYQGARLGEWSNVYGSHATRTKVNLGRISNWFGKLGVAEVQLESSDLSVGDEVMIIGPTSGVNQFKVSEIRLDLEPVPTASKGSVVSIPVPCDENHPRRGDKIYLWRD
;
A
#
# COMPACT_ATOMS: atom_id res chain seq x y z
N MET A 1 -3.86 29.66 7.03
CA MET A 1 -4.92 29.25 6.09
C MET A 1 -6.28 29.61 6.65
N ALA A 2 -7.14 30.26 5.88
CA ALA A 2 -8.48 30.60 6.33
C ALA A 2 -9.31 29.30 6.53
N MET A 3 -10.25 29.29 7.48
CA MET A 3 -11.09 28.11 7.79
C MET A 3 -11.82 27.53 6.55
N THR A 4 -12.16 28.39 5.58
CA THR A 4 -12.79 28.01 4.31
C THR A 4 -11.86 27.25 3.36
N GLU A 5 -10.56 27.56 3.32
CA GLU A 5 -9.57 26.84 2.49
C GLU A 5 -9.23 25.48 3.11
N LYS A 6 -9.15 25.41 4.44
CA LYS A 6 -8.93 24.14 5.15
C LYS A 6 -10.09 23.18 4.94
N ALA A 7 -11.35 23.67 4.98
CA ALA A 7 -12.52 22.85 4.69
C ALA A 7 -12.55 22.35 3.24
N ALA A 8 -12.20 23.17 2.24
CA ALA A 8 -12.14 22.76 0.84
C ALA A 8 -11.02 21.78 0.52
N MET A 9 -9.90 21.82 1.28
CA MET A 9 -8.82 20.83 1.17
C MET A 9 -9.18 19.49 1.80
N THR A 10 -9.88 19.49 2.94
CA THR A 10 -10.25 18.27 3.66
C THR A 10 -11.30 17.44 2.91
N GLU A 11 -12.17 18.05 2.13
CA GLU A 11 -13.10 17.34 1.23
C GLU A 11 -12.41 16.55 0.10
N LYS A 12 -11.11 16.76 -0.12
CA LYS A 12 -10.32 16.15 -1.21
C LYS A 12 -9.26 15.15 -0.74
N LEU A 13 -9.20 14.80 0.55
CA LEU A 13 -8.21 13.82 1.03
C LEU A 13 -8.48 12.45 0.45
N GLU A 14 -7.43 11.78 0.01
CA GLU A 14 -7.49 10.48 -0.67
C GLU A 14 -6.49 9.51 -0.05
N ILE A 15 -6.96 8.42 0.54
CA ILE A 15 -6.13 7.30 0.99
C ILE A 15 -6.03 6.30 -0.15
N MET A 16 -4.84 6.21 -0.73
CA MET A 16 -4.55 5.32 -1.87
C MET A 16 -3.92 4.03 -1.39
N ALA A 17 -4.66 2.93 -1.51
CA ALA A 17 -4.27 1.61 -1.05
C ALA A 17 -3.60 0.76 -2.14
N PRO A 18 -2.62 -0.10 -1.79
CA PRO A 18 -2.04 -1.07 -2.71
C PRO A 18 -2.91 -2.33 -2.83
N ALA A 19 -3.05 -2.88 -4.04
CA ALA A 19 -3.60 -4.22 -4.23
C ALA A 19 -2.68 -5.07 -5.13
N GLY A 20 -2.30 -6.26 -4.63
CA GLY A 20 -1.56 -7.26 -5.39
C GLY A 20 -2.42 -8.44 -5.83
N ASN A 21 -3.60 -8.62 -5.24
CA ASN A 21 -4.58 -9.67 -5.52
C ASN A 21 -5.97 -9.25 -5.04
N PHE A 22 -6.98 -10.09 -5.26
CA PHE A 22 -8.36 -9.80 -4.86
C PHE A 22 -8.54 -9.74 -3.33
N GLU A 23 -7.81 -10.55 -2.55
CA GLU A 23 -7.84 -10.48 -1.08
C GLU A 23 -7.41 -9.09 -0.58
N CYS A 24 -6.35 -8.53 -1.17
CA CYS A 24 -5.87 -7.18 -0.86
C CYS A 24 -6.81 -6.09 -1.38
N LEU A 25 -7.44 -6.28 -2.55
CA LEU A 25 -8.41 -5.36 -3.11
C LEU A 25 -9.63 -5.23 -2.18
N THR A 26 -10.22 -6.37 -1.80
CA THR A 26 -11.37 -6.40 -0.88
C THR A 26 -11.01 -5.83 0.49
N ALA A 27 -9.83 -6.18 1.02
CA ALA A 27 -9.32 -5.64 2.28
C ALA A 27 -9.13 -4.10 2.24
N ALA A 28 -8.65 -3.55 1.13
CA ALA A 28 -8.49 -2.10 0.94
C ALA A 28 -9.84 -1.39 0.93
N ILE A 29 -10.82 -1.91 0.18
CA ILE A 29 -12.18 -1.38 0.09
C ILE A 29 -12.84 -1.42 1.48
N GLN A 30 -12.77 -2.55 2.16
CA GLN A 30 -13.33 -2.77 3.51
C GLN A 30 -12.72 -1.80 4.55
N ALA A 31 -11.45 -1.46 4.39
CA ALA A 31 -10.75 -0.55 5.29
C ALA A 31 -11.01 0.95 5.02
N GLY A 32 -11.79 1.29 3.99
CA GLY A 32 -12.14 2.67 3.65
C GLY A 32 -11.11 3.38 2.77
N ALA A 33 -10.47 2.67 1.84
CA ALA A 33 -9.66 3.30 0.80
C ALA A 33 -10.53 4.14 -0.14
N ASP A 34 -10.05 5.33 -0.53
CA ASP A 34 -10.69 6.16 -1.56
C ASP A 34 -10.26 5.73 -2.97
N SER A 35 -9.08 5.14 -3.05
CA SER A 35 -8.54 4.62 -4.30
C SER A 35 -7.64 3.40 -4.07
N VAL A 36 -7.54 2.56 -5.10
CA VAL A 36 -6.67 1.38 -5.11
C VAL A 36 -5.75 1.44 -6.32
N TYR A 37 -4.45 1.22 -6.11
CA TYR A 37 -3.50 1.09 -7.21
C TYR A 37 -2.96 -0.33 -7.32
N PHE A 38 -2.83 -0.81 -8.55
CA PHE A 38 -2.43 -2.19 -8.85
C PHE A 38 -1.60 -2.27 -10.14
N GLY A 39 -0.95 -3.40 -10.37
CA GLY A 39 -0.26 -3.71 -11.60
C GLY A 39 -0.94 -4.84 -12.35
N VAL A 40 -0.81 -4.80 -13.67
CA VAL A 40 -1.21 -5.89 -14.55
C VAL A 40 0.05 -6.42 -15.23
N GLU A 41 0.25 -7.74 -15.17
CA GLU A 41 1.37 -8.44 -15.82
C GLU A 41 2.74 -7.77 -15.62
N LYS A 42 3.45 -7.41 -16.72
CA LYS A 42 4.89 -7.08 -16.69
C LYS A 42 5.22 -5.59 -16.68
N LEU A 43 4.34 -4.69 -17.13
CA LEU A 43 4.67 -3.29 -17.36
C LEU A 43 4.62 -2.40 -16.10
N ASN A 44 5.01 -2.94 -14.94
CA ASN A 44 5.02 -2.19 -13.69
C ASN A 44 6.24 -2.50 -12.81
N MET A 45 6.61 -1.59 -11.90
CA MET A 45 7.80 -1.66 -11.03
C MET A 45 7.82 -2.84 -10.06
N ARG A 46 6.75 -3.62 -9.95
CA ARG A 46 6.63 -4.79 -9.08
C ARG A 46 6.32 -6.07 -9.85
N SER A 47 6.55 -6.09 -11.16
CA SER A 47 6.20 -7.22 -12.04
C SER A 47 6.79 -8.55 -11.60
N HIS A 48 7.98 -8.55 -10.98
CA HIS A 48 8.66 -9.76 -10.49
C HIS A 48 8.70 -9.89 -8.96
N SER A 49 8.22 -8.91 -8.20
CA SER A 49 8.34 -8.88 -6.73
C SER A 49 7.01 -8.84 -5.99
N ALA A 50 5.89 -8.83 -6.71
CA ALA A 50 4.54 -8.89 -6.15
C ALA A 50 3.66 -9.76 -7.03
N ASN A 51 2.56 -10.26 -6.47
CA ASN A 51 1.47 -10.75 -7.28
C ASN A 51 0.91 -9.57 -8.09
N ASN A 52 0.54 -9.83 -9.33
CA ASN A 52 -0.10 -8.85 -10.18
C ASN A 52 -1.37 -9.47 -10.75
N PHE A 53 -2.34 -8.64 -11.04
CA PHE A 53 -3.52 -9.06 -11.79
C PHE A 53 -3.14 -9.39 -13.23
N THR A 54 -3.95 -10.21 -13.87
CA THR A 54 -3.85 -10.50 -15.30
C THR A 54 -4.71 -9.53 -16.11
N MET A 55 -4.52 -9.51 -17.43
CA MET A 55 -5.41 -8.75 -18.31
C MET A 55 -6.88 -9.19 -18.19
N ALA A 56 -7.14 -10.47 -17.92
CA ALA A 56 -8.48 -11.00 -17.69
C ALA A 56 -9.15 -10.47 -16.42
N ASP A 57 -8.36 -10.17 -15.38
CA ASP A 57 -8.87 -9.68 -14.10
C ASP A 57 -9.28 -8.19 -14.15
N LEU A 58 -8.82 -7.45 -15.16
CA LEU A 58 -8.91 -5.99 -15.21
C LEU A 58 -10.36 -5.49 -15.10
N ASN A 59 -11.29 -6.12 -15.83
CA ASN A 59 -12.71 -5.78 -15.78
C ASN A 59 -13.30 -6.01 -14.39
N GLU A 60 -12.93 -7.10 -13.74
CA GLU A 60 -13.43 -7.46 -12.42
C GLU A 60 -12.90 -6.50 -11.33
N VAL A 61 -11.60 -6.15 -11.38
CA VAL A 61 -10.99 -5.16 -10.47
C VAL A 61 -11.70 -3.80 -10.61
N CYS A 62 -11.88 -3.32 -11.84
CA CYS A 62 -12.55 -2.05 -12.09
C CYS A 62 -14.03 -2.09 -11.69
N ARG A 63 -14.73 -3.23 -11.87
CA ARG A 63 -16.12 -3.42 -11.44
C ARG A 63 -16.24 -3.31 -9.92
N GLN A 64 -15.42 -4.07 -9.16
CA GLN A 64 -15.45 -4.05 -7.70
C GLN A 64 -15.16 -2.65 -7.14
N CYS A 65 -14.14 -1.97 -7.67
CA CYS A 65 -13.83 -0.60 -7.27
C CYS A 65 -15.03 0.33 -7.53
N ARG A 66 -15.63 0.29 -8.72
CA ARG A 66 -16.76 1.15 -9.09
C ARG A 66 -17.99 0.90 -8.24
N GLU A 67 -18.34 -0.36 -7.95
CA GLU A 67 -19.47 -0.74 -7.10
C GLU A 67 -19.30 -0.25 -5.66
N ALA A 68 -18.05 -0.19 -5.17
CA ALA A 68 -17.70 0.33 -3.87
C ALA A 68 -17.50 1.86 -3.84
N GLY A 69 -17.60 2.56 -4.98
CA GLY A 69 -17.30 3.99 -5.05
C GLY A 69 -15.81 4.34 -4.90
N VAL A 70 -14.91 3.37 -5.09
CA VAL A 70 -13.46 3.49 -4.95
C VAL A 70 -12.84 3.68 -6.33
N LYS A 71 -11.88 4.61 -6.47
CA LYS A 71 -11.16 4.81 -7.73
C LYS A 71 -10.15 3.69 -7.96
N SER A 72 -9.96 3.33 -9.22
CA SER A 72 -9.00 2.30 -9.65
C SER A 72 -7.86 2.90 -10.45
N TYR A 73 -6.59 2.64 -10.06
CA TYR A 73 -5.41 3.19 -10.73
C TYR A 73 -4.47 2.08 -11.21
N LEU A 74 -4.24 2.04 -12.51
CA LEU A 74 -3.28 1.12 -13.11
C LEU A 74 -1.87 1.67 -13.03
N THR A 75 -0.91 0.90 -12.51
CA THR A 75 0.51 1.26 -12.58
C THR A 75 1.14 0.76 -13.88
N LEU A 76 1.60 1.70 -14.70
CA LEU A 76 2.40 1.46 -15.90
C LEU A 76 3.63 2.39 -15.82
N ASN A 77 4.53 2.09 -14.88
CA ASN A 77 5.54 3.02 -14.40
C ASN A 77 6.98 2.49 -14.46
N ILE A 78 7.27 1.59 -15.39
CA ILE A 78 8.63 1.18 -15.75
C ILE A 78 9.21 2.05 -16.86
N ALA A 79 10.52 1.99 -17.08
CA ALA A 79 11.14 2.48 -18.31
C ALA A 79 10.75 1.53 -19.46
N LEU A 80 10.12 2.08 -20.48
CA LEU A 80 9.69 1.33 -21.66
C LEU A 80 10.80 1.29 -22.70
N TYR A 81 11.00 0.13 -23.32
CA TYR A 81 11.86 -0.03 -24.47
C TYR A 81 11.01 -0.08 -25.74
N GLN A 82 11.64 -0.04 -26.90
CA GLN A 82 10.93 0.00 -28.18
C GLN A 82 10.00 -1.22 -28.36
N GLU A 83 10.44 -2.40 -27.91
CA GLU A 83 9.65 -3.63 -27.97
C GLU A 83 8.43 -3.64 -27.03
N ASP A 84 8.39 -2.78 -26.00
CA ASP A 84 7.28 -2.73 -25.05
C ASP A 84 6.10 -1.88 -25.56
N LEU A 85 6.31 -1.04 -26.58
CA LEU A 85 5.35 0.00 -26.96
C LEU A 85 4.00 -0.55 -27.43
N GLN A 86 3.98 -1.70 -28.10
CA GLN A 86 2.70 -2.31 -28.53
C GLN A 86 1.96 -2.88 -27.31
N ALA A 87 2.65 -3.64 -26.46
CA ALA A 87 2.05 -4.19 -25.24
C ALA A 87 1.54 -3.07 -24.30
N MET A 88 2.25 -1.94 -24.24
CA MET A 88 1.82 -0.74 -23.51
C MET A 88 0.48 -0.22 -24.06
N ARG A 89 0.35 -0.06 -25.37
CA ARG A 89 -0.90 0.40 -26.02
C ARG A 89 -2.05 -0.58 -25.75
N ASP A 90 -1.83 -1.86 -25.97
CA ASP A 90 -2.86 -2.91 -25.76
C ASP A 90 -3.34 -2.91 -24.30
N THR A 91 -2.42 -2.75 -23.33
CA THR A 91 -2.75 -2.66 -21.91
C THR A 91 -3.57 -1.40 -21.59
N LEU A 92 -3.21 -0.25 -22.13
CA LEU A 92 -3.90 1.01 -21.89
C LEU A 92 -5.29 1.06 -22.56
N ASP A 93 -5.43 0.49 -23.74
CA ASP A 93 -6.72 0.36 -24.42
C ASP A 93 -7.68 -0.56 -23.63
N ALA A 94 -7.17 -1.69 -23.15
CA ALA A 94 -7.94 -2.59 -22.28
C ALA A 94 -8.32 -1.93 -20.94
N ALA A 95 -7.40 -1.16 -20.34
CA ALA A 95 -7.66 -0.41 -19.11
C ALA A 95 -8.76 0.64 -19.32
N LYS A 96 -8.72 1.37 -20.43
CA LYS A 96 -9.78 2.32 -20.81
C LYS A 96 -11.11 1.63 -20.98
N ALA A 97 -11.13 0.50 -21.71
CA ALA A 97 -12.36 -0.29 -21.94
C ALA A 97 -12.96 -0.82 -20.64
N ALA A 98 -12.12 -1.22 -19.66
CA ALA A 98 -12.55 -1.66 -18.33
C ALA A 98 -13.06 -0.51 -17.43
N GLY A 99 -12.82 0.76 -17.81
CA GLY A 99 -13.24 1.93 -17.05
C GLY A 99 -12.30 2.25 -15.89
N ILE A 100 -10.97 2.09 -16.08
CA ILE A 100 -9.96 2.53 -15.12
C ILE A 100 -10.09 4.03 -14.84
N SER A 101 -9.88 4.46 -13.59
CA SER A 101 -9.99 5.88 -13.24
C SER A 101 -8.77 6.69 -13.70
N ALA A 102 -7.55 6.18 -13.51
CA ALA A 102 -6.32 6.81 -13.98
C ALA A 102 -5.18 5.81 -14.15
N VAL A 103 -4.09 6.28 -14.77
CA VAL A 103 -2.86 5.51 -14.97
C VAL A 103 -1.69 6.22 -14.27
N ILE A 104 -0.97 5.49 -13.42
CA ILE A 104 0.25 5.98 -12.77
C ILE A 104 1.43 5.65 -13.69
N ALA A 105 2.00 6.66 -14.33
CA ALA A 105 3.02 6.50 -15.37
C ALA A 105 4.29 7.34 -15.09
N SER A 106 5.41 6.92 -15.67
CA SER A 106 6.68 7.64 -15.63
C SER A 106 7.33 7.79 -17.00
N ASP A 107 7.01 6.95 -17.95
CA ASP A 107 7.53 7.01 -19.31
C ASP A 107 6.66 7.91 -20.19
N MET A 108 7.30 8.82 -20.93
CA MET A 108 6.58 9.76 -21.78
C MET A 108 5.75 9.08 -22.88
N ALA A 109 6.17 7.90 -23.38
CA ALA A 109 5.38 7.17 -24.36
C ALA A 109 4.02 6.76 -23.78
N ALA A 110 4.00 6.27 -22.53
CA ALA A 110 2.78 5.93 -21.81
C ALA A 110 1.94 7.17 -21.49
N ILE A 111 2.57 8.24 -20.98
CA ILE A 111 1.89 9.50 -20.62
C ILE A 111 1.18 10.10 -21.85
N MET A 112 1.91 10.23 -22.96
CA MET A 112 1.35 10.80 -24.21
C MET A 112 0.24 9.93 -24.78
N TYR A 113 0.40 8.60 -24.73
CA TYR A 113 -0.64 7.68 -25.23
C TYR A 113 -1.90 7.75 -24.36
N CYS A 114 -1.78 7.72 -23.03
CA CYS A 114 -2.93 7.93 -22.12
C CYS A 114 -3.70 9.21 -22.48
N ARG A 115 -2.98 10.32 -22.66
CA ARG A 115 -3.61 11.60 -23.04
C ARG A 115 -4.31 11.52 -24.40
N SER A 116 -3.71 10.87 -25.39
CA SER A 116 -4.28 10.75 -26.75
C SER A 116 -5.59 9.96 -26.75
N ILE A 117 -5.74 9.00 -25.85
CA ILE A 117 -6.96 8.20 -25.72
C ILE A 117 -7.91 8.70 -24.62
N GLY A 118 -7.60 9.82 -23.94
CA GLY A 118 -8.45 10.44 -22.92
C GLY A 118 -8.46 9.71 -21.57
N LEU A 119 -7.34 9.07 -21.18
CA LEU A 119 -7.13 8.55 -19.85
C LEU A 119 -6.45 9.61 -18.96
N GLU A 120 -6.90 9.71 -17.70
CA GLU A 120 -6.23 10.51 -16.67
C GLU A 120 -4.86 9.91 -16.32
N VAL A 121 -3.89 10.79 -16.08
CA VAL A 121 -2.51 10.41 -15.74
C VAL A 121 -2.14 10.95 -14.36
N HIS A 122 -1.52 10.11 -13.54
CA HIS A 122 -0.80 10.48 -12.33
C HIS A 122 0.71 10.32 -12.59
N ILE A 123 1.49 11.35 -12.33
CA ILE A 123 2.95 11.28 -12.49
C ILE A 123 3.55 10.46 -11.36
N SER A 124 4.27 9.40 -11.75
CA SER A 124 4.87 8.47 -10.79
C SER A 124 6.13 9.04 -10.12
N THR A 125 6.42 8.56 -8.90
CA THR A 125 7.60 8.94 -8.10
C THR A 125 8.94 8.70 -8.83
N GLN A 126 8.99 7.82 -9.85
CA GLN A 126 10.20 7.58 -10.64
C GLN A 126 10.69 8.81 -11.41
N LEU A 127 9.85 9.81 -11.60
CA LEU A 127 10.25 11.07 -12.23
C LEU A 127 10.91 12.06 -11.24
N SER A 128 10.89 11.75 -9.93
CA SER A 128 11.60 12.48 -8.88
C SER A 128 11.32 13.99 -8.88
N ILE A 129 10.03 14.36 -9.00
CA ILE A 129 9.61 15.76 -9.03
C ILE A 129 9.91 16.40 -7.67
N SER A 130 10.77 17.43 -7.66
CA SER A 130 11.32 18.02 -6.44
C SER A 130 11.31 19.56 -6.41
N ASN A 131 10.77 20.19 -7.44
CA ASN A 131 10.64 21.64 -7.52
C ASN A 131 9.44 22.03 -8.38
N VAL A 132 9.07 23.31 -8.29
CA VAL A 132 7.88 23.83 -8.97
C VAL A 132 8.01 23.85 -10.49
N GLU A 133 9.22 24.04 -11.05
CA GLU A 133 9.39 24.08 -12.50
C GLU A 133 9.19 22.70 -13.14
N ALA A 134 9.71 21.65 -12.50
CA ALA A 134 9.43 20.28 -12.91
C ALA A 134 7.94 19.95 -12.76
N LEU A 135 7.31 20.36 -11.65
CA LEU A 135 5.87 20.18 -11.45
C LEU A 135 5.07 20.89 -12.54
N ARG A 136 5.37 22.16 -12.86
CA ARG A 136 4.72 22.95 -13.92
C ARG A 136 4.82 22.27 -15.30
N PHE A 137 5.98 21.69 -15.61
CA PHE A 137 6.15 20.93 -16.84
C PHE A 137 5.21 19.72 -16.90
N TYR A 138 5.17 18.94 -15.82
CA TYR A 138 4.32 17.72 -15.80
C TYR A 138 2.84 18.01 -15.58
N ALA A 139 2.48 19.16 -15.04
CA ALA A 139 1.09 19.60 -14.93
C ALA A 139 0.36 19.70 -16.27
N GLN A 140 1.11 19.85 -17.38
CA GLN A 140 0.53 19.82 -18.73
C GLN A 140 -0.04 18.45 -19.10
N TRP A 141 0.37 17.38 -18.39
CA TRP A 141 0.07 15.99 -18.71
C TRP A 141 -0.77 15.29 -17.65
N ALA A 142 -0.75 15.78 -16.41
CA ALA A 142 -1.33 15.07 -15.27
C ALA A 142 -1.99 16.00 -14.27
N ASP A 143 -3.03 15.48 -13.61
CA ASP A 143 -3.78 16.17 -12.56
C ASP A 143 -3.27 15.85 -11.15
N VAL A 144 -2.51 14.75 -11.01
CA VAL A 144 -1.87 14.33 -9.76
C VAL A 144 -0.39 14.07 -9.98
N ILE A 145 0.45 14.65 -9.11
CA ILE A 145 1.90 14.52 -9.19
C ILE A 145 2.46 13.98 -7.88
N VAL A 146 3.19 12.85 -7.98
CA VAL A 146 3.93 12.30 -6.83
C VAL A 146 5.24 13.04 -6.67
N LEU A 147 5.42 13.72 -5.54
CA LEU A 147 6.68 14.39 -5.23
C LEU A 147 7.76 13.39 -4.80
N ALA A 148 9.02 13.81 -4.96
CA ALA A 148 10.18 13.04 -4.52
C ALA A 148 10.14 12.80 -3.00
N ARG A 149 10.56 11.62 -2.57
CA ARG A 149 10.52 11.20 -1.15
C ARG A 149 11.58 11.87 -0.28
N GLU A 150 12.56 12.51 -0.91
CA GLU A 150 13.67 13.19 -0.28
C GLU A 150 13.33 14.60 0.20
N LEU A 151 12.15 15.11 -0.19
CA LEU A 151 11.69 16.45 0.21
C LEU A 151 11.24 16.47 1.67
N ASN A 152 11.55 17.58 2.36
CA ASN A 152 10.93 17.87 3.65
C ASN A 152 9.61 18.64 3.47
N LEU A 153 8.78 18.66 4.52
CA LEU A 153 7.45 19.29 4.46
C LEU A 153 7.48 20.80 4.18
N GLY A 154 8.57 21.50 4.54
CA GLY A 154 8.75 22.92 4.15
C GLY A 154 8.82 23.07 2.64
N GLN A 155 9.65 22.26 1.97
CA GLN A 155 9.77 22.26 0.51
C GLN A 155 8.45 21.84 -0.18
N VAL A 156 7.73 20.88 0.37
CA VAL A 156 6.41 20.47 -0.14
C VAL A 156 5.42 21.63 -0.05
N LYS A 157 5.41 22.33 1.08
CA LYS A 157 4.55 23.49 1.32
C LYS A 157 4.85 24.63 0.35
N ASP A 158 6.12 24.95 0.10
CA ASP A 158 6.53 25.98 -0.86
C ASP A 158 6.02 25.65 -2.28
N ILE A 159 6.09 24.37 -2.68
CA ILE A 159 5.54 23.90 -3.96
C ILE A 159 4.01 24.09 -3.98
N HIS A 160 3.31 23.67 -2.93
CA HIS A 160 1.86 23.79 -2.83
C HIS A 160 1.40 25.26 -2.86
N GLU A 161 2.03 26.13 -2.07
CA GLU A 161 1.72 27.56 -2.06
C GLU A 161 1.91 28.20 -3.45
N THR A 162 2.89 27.70 -4.21
CA THR A 162 3.11 28.16 -5.58
C THR A 162 2.02 27.65 -6.54
N ILE A 163 1.57 26.37 -6.39
CA ILE A 163 0.43 25.84 -7.15
C ILE A 163 -0.80 26.73 -6.96
N VAL A 164 -1.09 27.07 -5.70
CA VAL A 164 -2.26 27.92 -5.36
C VAL A 164 -2.09 29.35 -5.89
N ARG A 165 -0.96 30.00 -5.60
CA ARG A 165 -0.67 31.39 -5.99
C ARG A 165 -0.73 31.60 -7.50
N GLU A 166 -0.21 30.65 -8.26
CA GLU A 166 -0.09 30.76 -9.72
C GLU A 166 -1.17 29.98 -10.47
N ASN A 167 -2.09 29.37 -9.72
CA ASN A 167 -3.17 28.55 -10.26
C ASN A 167 -2.68 27.50 -11.27
N ILE A 168 -1.67 26.70 -10.87
CA ILE A 168 -1.12 25.65 -11.75
C ILE A 168 -2.12 24.52 -11.85
N CYS A 169 -2.74 24.40 -13.03
CA CYS A 169 -3.79 23.42 -13.30
C CYS A 169 -3.28 22.26 -14.16
N GLY A 170 -3.86 21.10 -13.94
CA GLY A 170 -3.70 19.92 -14.79
C GLY A 170 -4.66 19.95 -16.00
N PRO A 171 -4.68 18.87 -16.79
CA PRO A 171 -5.52 18.74 -17.99
C PRO A 171 -7.03 18.81 -17.72
N SER A 172 -7.48 18.51 -16.50
CA SER A 172 -8.90 18.64 -16.12
C SER A 172 -9.34 20.11 -15.91
N GLY A 173 -8.38 21.06 -15.90
CA GLY A 173 -8.63 22.45 -15.53
C GLY A 173 -8.65 22.71 -14.03
N ASN A 174 -8.53 21.68 -13.20
CA ASN A 174 -8.38 21.83 -11.74
C ASN A 174 -6.91 22.00 -11.36
N GLN A 175 -6.67 22.62 -10.19
CA GLN A 175 -5.31 22.70 -9.65
C GLN A 175 -4.72 21.30 -9.44
N VAL A 176 -3.42 21.18 -9.76
CA VAL A 176 -2.67 19.92 -9.58
C VAL A 176 -2.68 19.51 -8.11
N ARG A 177 -2.96 18.24 -7.86
CA ARG A 177 -2.93 17.62 -6.54
C ARG A 177 -1.57 17.02 -6.25
N ILE A 178 -1.11 17.18 -5.02
CA ILE A 178 0.13 16.57 -4.54
C ILE A 178 -0.16 15.20 -3.93
N GLU A 179 0.54 14.18 -4.43
CA GLU A 179 0.58 12.83 -3.88
C GLU A 179 1.93 12.61 -3.18
N MET A 180 1.89 12.05 -1.95
CA MET A 180 3.09 11.61 -1.24
C MET A 180 2.89 10.22 -0.62
N PHE A 181 4.00 9.48 -0.47
CA PHE A 181 3.96 8.23 0.28
C PHE A 181 3.75 8.53 1.77
N ALA A 182 2.79 7.84 2.36
CA ALA A 182 2.46 7.96 3.78
C ALA A 182 3.00 6.79 4.61
N HIS A 183 3.08 5.60 4.03
CA HIS A 183 3.47 4.40 4.76
C HIS A 183 4.16 3.36 3.89
N GLY A 184 5.02 2.55 4.54
CA GLY A 184 5.57 1.32 3.99
C GLY A 184 7.01 1.43 3.49
N ALA A 185 7.44 0.47 2.71
CA ALA A 185 8.83 0.28 2.34
C ALA A 185 9.46 1.52 1.67
N LEU A 186 10.55 2.01 2.25
CA LEU A 186 11.39 3.03 1.65
C LEU A 186 12.51 2.39 0.82
N CYS A 187 12.87 3.00 -0.31
CA CYS A 187 13.98 2.56 -1.14
C CYS A 187 15.30 3.12 -0.60
N MET A 188 16.38 2.34 -0.68
CA MET A 188 17.74 2.80 -0.39
C MET A 188 18.22 3.86 -1.40
N ALA A 189 17.82 3.71 -2.66
CA ALA A 189 18.15 4.61 -3.75
C ALA A 189 16.98 5.54 -4.08
N ILE A 190 17.26 6.61 -4.79
CA ILE A 190 16.23 7.40 -5.47
C ILE A 190 15.35 6.47 -6.30
N SER A 191 14.04 6.64 -6.21
CA SER A 191 13.07 5.72 -6.83
C SER A 191 13.34 5.51 -8.33
N GLY A 192 13.46 4.24 -8.74
CA GLY A 192 13.74 3.87 -10.12
C GLY A 192 15.21 4.06 -10.58
N LYS A 193 16.14 4.52 -9.75
CA LYS A 193 17.53 4.80 -10.13
C LYS A 193 18.55 3.79 -9.52
N CYS A 194 18.09 2.61 -9.10
CA CYS A 194 18.93 1.61 -8.45
C CYS A 194 19.55 0.63 -9.43
N TYR A 195 20.89 0.45 -9.36
CA TYR A 195 21.66 -0.48 -10.19
C TYR A 195 21.94 -1.85 -9.55
N LEU A 196 21.62 -2.04 -8.26
CA LEU A 196 22.03 -3.26 -7.54
C LEU A 196 21.55 -4.54 -8.22
N SER A 197 20.26 -4.63 -8.57
CA SER A 197 19.72 -5.83 -9.24
C SER A 197 20.25 -6.01 -10.67
N LEU A 198 20.48 -4.91 -11.37
CA LEU A 198 21.06 -4.96 -12.71
C LEU A 198 22.50 -5.43 -12.67
N HIS A 199 23.31 -4.93 -11.73
CA HIS A 199 24.71 -5.31 -11.58
C HIS A 199 24.88 -6.79 -11.23
N GLU A 200 24.10 -7.29 -10.26
CA GLU A 200 24.28 -8.66 -9.73
C GLU A 200 23.59 -9.73 -10.57
N TYR A 201 22.44 -9.41 -11.18
CA TYR A 201 21.60 -10.40 -11.87
C TYR A 201 21.27 -10.05 -13.33
N GLY A 202 21.80 -8.98 -13.88
CA GLY A 202 21.42 -8.51 -15.22
C GLY A 202 19.95 -8.10 -15.33
N ALA A 203 19.27 -7.81 -14.20
CA ALA A 203 17.85 -7.57 -14.13
C ALA A 203 17.55 -6.17 -13.58
N SER A 204 16.99 -5.27 -14.41
CA SER A 204 16.80 -3.87 -14.05
C SER A 204 15.62 -3.68 -13.08
N ALA A 205 15.89 -3.07 -11.92
CA ALA A 205 14.85 -2.66 -10.99
C ALA A 205 13.89 -1.65 -11.61
N ASN A 206 14.37 -0.78 -12.50
CA ASN A 206 13.56 0.20 -13.22
C ASN A 206 12.63 -0.42 -14.29
N ARG A 207 12.81 -1.72 -14.54
CA ARG A 207 11.95 -2.53 -15.42
C ARG A 207 11.19 -3.62 -14.64
N GLY A 208 10.94 -3.39 -13.36
CA GLY A 208 10.14 -4.27 -12.51
C GLY A 208 10.90 -5.43 -11.84
N SER A 209 12.20 -5.59 -12.10
CA SER A 209 13.02 -6.72 -11.61
C SER A 209 13.89 -6.32 -10.41
N CYS A 210 13.27 -5.78 -9.36
CA CYS A 210 13.95 -5.45 -8.11
C CYS A 210 14.02 -6.67 -7.18
N TYR A 211 15.19 -7.28 -7.02
CA TYR A 211 15.43 -8.42 -6.12
C TYR A 211 15.71 -8.03 -4.67
N GLN A 212 15.56 -6.77 -4.32
CA GLN A 212 15.73 -6.23 -2.96
C GLN A 212 17.10 -6.59 -2.33
N ILE A 213 18.17 -6.54 -3.11
CA ILE A 213 19.54 -6.86 -2.67
C ILE A 213 19.95 -6.01 -1.47
N CYS A 214 19.52 -4.73 -1.43
CA CYS A 214 19.75 -3.85 -0.29
C CYS A 214 19.16 -4.35 1.05
N ARG A 215 18.34 -5.40 1.04
CA ARG A 215 17.73 -6.00 2.26
C ARG A 215 18.54 -7.18 2.81
N ARG A 216 19.66 -7.56 2.17
CA ARG A 216 20.57 -8.60 2.64
C ARG A 216 21.53 -8.05 3.71
N GLY A 217 22.11 -8.95 4.48
CA GLY A 217 23.27 -8.64 5.34
C GLY A 217 24.53 -8.48 4.52
N TYR A 218 25.39 -7.53 4.89
CA TYR A 218 26.65 -7.25 4.24
C TYR A 218 27.79 -7.23 5.26
N ARG A 219 29.00 -7.63 4.79
CA ARG A 219 30.25 -7.41 5.46
C ARG A 219 31.07 -6.42 4.63
N VAL A 220 31.60 -5.40 5.26
CA VAL A 220 32.45 -4.40 4.60
C VAL A 220 33.87 -4.57 5.11
N THR A 221 34.83 -4.83 4.20
CA THR A 221 36.25 -4.97 4.51
C THR A 221 37.00 -3.82 3.87
N ASP A 222 37.79 -3.11 4.66
CA ASP A 222 38.74 -2.11 4.13
C ASP A 222 39.86 -2.85 3.41
N LEU A 223 40.08 -2.54 2.13
CA LEU A 223 41.06 -3.24 1.30
C LEU A 223 42.50 -2.84 1.60
N GLU A 224 42.75 -1.66 2.19
CA GLU A 224 44.09 -1.18 2.53
C GLU A 224 44.53 -1.69 3.89
N THR A 225 43.64 -1.70 4.88
CA THR A 225 43.97 -2.10 6.25
C THR A 225 43.61 -3.53 6.57
N GLY A 226 42.76 -4.16 5.77
CA GLY A 226 42.18 -5.48 6.06
C GLY A 226 41.19 -5.46 7.23
N SER A 227 40.90 -4.30 7.79
CA SER A 227 39.94 -4.15 8.90
C SER A 227 38.55 -4.48 8.41
N GLU A 228 37.90 -5.44 9.05
CA GLU A 228 36.47 -5.67 8.84
C GLU A 228 35.67 -4.68 9.67
N LEU A 229 34.86 -3.89 9.02
CA LEU A 229 33.86 -3.07 9.70
C LEU A 229 32.72 -4.02 10.11
N GLU A 230 32.78 -4.55 11.32
CA GLU A 230 31.63 -5.11 11.99
C GLU A 230 30.69 -3.95 12.33
N ILE A 231 29.85 -3.61 11.37
CA ILE A 231 28.76 -2.70 11.63
C ILE A 231 27.79 -3.48 12.49
N ASP A 232 27.43 -2.95 13.67
CA ASP A 232 26.44 -3.53 14.61
C ASP A 232 25.11 -3.84 13.92
N ASN A 233 24.89 -3.28 12.76
CA ASN A 233 23.76 -3.53 11.88
C ASN A 233 24.20 -4.13 10.56
N LYS A 234 24.01 -5.44 10.40
CA LYS A 234 24.25 -6.18 9.13
C LYS A 234 23.46 -5.63 7.93
N TYR A 235 22.45 -4.85 8.17
CA TYR A 235 21.49 -4.37 7.15
C TYR A 235 21.71 -2.91 6.79
N ILE A 236 22.96 -2.51 6.60
CA ILE A 236 23.43 -1.15 6.32
C ILE A 236 22.75 -0.43 5.13
N MET A 237 22.09 -1.18 4.24
CA MET A 237 21.34 -0.65 3.11
C MET A 237 19.84 -0.93 3.20
N SER A 238 19.34 -1.40 4.34
CA SER A 238 17.92 -1.74 4.53
C SER A 238 17.19 -0.65 5.33
N PRO A 239 16.63 0.39 4.69
CA PRO A 239 15.91 1.42 5.40
C PRO A 239 14.74 0.84 6.19
N LYS A 240 14.44 1.44 7.35
CA LYS A 240 13.17 1.25 8.05
C LYS A 240 12.01 1.64 7.15
N ASP A 241 10.82 1.18 7.46
CA ASP A 241 9.63 1.53 6.72
C ASP A 241 9.15 2.95 7.11
N LEU A 242 8.74 3.74 6.11
CA LEU A 242 8.14 5.05 6.32
C LEU A 242 6.85 4.90 7.13
N CYS A 243 6.65 5.77 8.11
CA CYS A 243 5.41 5.87 8.86
C CYS A 243 5.15 7.32 9.26
N THR A 244 4.13 7.93 8.68
CA THR A 244 3.80 9.35 8.88
C THR A 244 2.61 9.56 9.81
N ILE A 245 2.10 8.50 10.40
CA ILE A 245 0.85 8.50 11.17
C ILE A 245 0.86 9.46 12.37
N GLU A 246 2.02 9.76 12.96
CA GLU A 246 2.16 10.64 14.12
C GLU A 246 2.20 12.15 13.76
N PHE A 247 2.27 12.49 12.46
CA PHE A 247 2.33 13.88 11.99
C PHE A 247 1.53 14.09 10.68
N MET A 248 0.45 13.33 10.54
CA MET A 248 -0.41 13.39 9.35
C MET A 248 -1.04 14.78 9.16
N ASP A 249 -1.38 15.45 10.23
CA ASP A 249 -1.84 16.84 10.24
C ASP A 249 -0.85 17.80 9.57
N LYS A 250 0.45 17.65 9.82
CA LYS A 250 1.49 18.47 9.21
C LYS A 250 1.64 18.21 7.71
N ILE A 251 1.43 16.99 7.27
CA ILE A 251 1.49 16.65 5.84
C ILE A 251 0.30 17.27 5.10
N ILE A 252 -0.88 17.22 5.71
CA ILE A 252 -2.09 17.88 5.20
C ILE A 252 -1.87 19.41 5.15
N ASP A 253 -1.33 20.01 6.21
CA ASP A 253 -1.03 21.45 6.26
C ASP A 253 0.04 21.87 5.24
N ALA A 254 0.89 20.94 4.78
CA ALA A 254 1.84 21.19 3.69
C ALA A 254 1.20 21.08 2.29
N GLY A 255 -0.10 20.79 2.19
CA GLY A 255 -0.84 20.76 0.93
C GLY A 255 -0.95 19.39 0.25
N VAL A 256 -0.55 18.32 0.91
CA VAL A 256 -0.71 16.97 0.38
C VAL A 256 -2.16 16.53 0.51
N THR A 257 -2.74 16.04 -0.59
CA THR A 257 -4.14 15.58 -0.64
C THR A 257 -4.28 14.11 -0.99
N VAL A 258 -3.23 13.45 -1.49
CA VAL A 258 -3.25 12.02 -1.82
C VAL A 258 -2.16 11.28 -1.03
N PHE A 259 -2.59 10.39 -0.16
CA PHE A 259 -1.75 9.62 0.77
C PHE A 259 -1.56 8.20 0.27
N LYS A 260 -0.38 7.93 -0.30
CA LYS A 260 -0.08 6.62 -0.88
C LYS A 260 0.52 5.67 0.14
N ILE A 261 -0.06 4.49 0.26
CA ILE A 261 0.45 3.38 1.06
C ILE A 261 1.25 2.43 0.15
N GLU A 262 2.53 2.20 0.46
CA GLU A 262 3.33 1.19 -0.26
C GLU A 262 3.07 -0.20 0.32
N GLY A 263 2.81 -1.18 -0.55
CA GLY A 263 2.56 -2.53 -0.06
C GLY A 263 1.96 -3.53 -1.05
N ARG A 264 2.12 -3.40 -2.36
CA ARG A 264 1.57 -4.35 -3.36
C ARG A 264 2.02 -5.81 -3.17
N ALA A 265 3.18 -6.02 -2.56
CA ALA A 265 3.70 -7.35 -2.22
C ALA A 265 3.34 -7.78 -0.78
N ARG A 266 2.45 -7.05 -0.11
CA ARG A 266 2.03 -7.35 1.25
C ARG A 266 0.74 -8.16 1.26
N SER A 267 0.45 -8.77 2.41
CA SER A 267 -0.75 -9.56 2.66
C SER A 267 -1.97 -8.67 2.95
N ALA A 268 -3.15 -9.27 2.88
CA ALA A 268 -4.42 -8.55 3.03
C ALA A 268 -4.57 -7.89 4.41
N GLU A 269 -4.12 -8.53 5.50
CA GLU A 269 -4.17 -7.95 6.84
C GLU A 269 -3.28 -6.71 6.98
N TYR A 270 -2.14 -6.66 6.29
CA TYR A 270 -1.32 -5.46 6.24
C TYR A 270 -2.07 -4.32 5.54
N VAL A 271 -2.66 -4.59 4.38
CA VAL A 271 -3.41 -3.58 3.62
C VAL A 271 -4.58 -3.07 4.46
N TRP A 272 -5.39 -3.99 5.00
CA TRP A 272 -6.53 -3.65 5.84
C TRP A 272 -6.15 -2.78 7.04
N ARG A 273 -5.17 -3.24 7.85
CA ARG A 273 -4.74 -2.53 9.05
C ARG A 273 -4.18 -1.14 8.72
N THR A 274 -3.32 -1.06 7.70
CA THR A 274 -2.67 0.20 7.32
C THR A 274 -3.68 1.20 6.80
N VAL A 275 -4.54 0.80 5.87
CA VAL A 275 -5.58 1.68 5.30
C VAL A 275 -6.52 2.17 6.40
N ALA A 276 -7.01 1.28 7.27
CA ALA A 276 -7.91 1.63 8.36
C ALA A 276 -7.30 2.66 9.33
N CYS A 277 -6.01 2.51 9.69
CA CYS A 277 -5.32 3.48 10.55
C CYS A 277 -5.19 4.84 9.89
N TYR A 278 -4.78 4.91 8.61
CA TYR A 278 -4.66 6.17 7.88
C TYR A 278 -6.02 6.81 7.59
N ARG A 279 -7.08 6.03 7.34
CA ARG A 279 -8.45 6.54 7.20
C ARG A 279 -8.92 7.18 8.51
N LYS A 280 -8.80 6.48 9.64
CA LYS A 280 -9.11 7.03 10.97
C LYS A 280 -8.37 8.34 11.23
N ALA A 281 -7.05 8.36 10.98
CA ALA A 281 -6.26 9.58 11.19
C ALA A 281 -6.72 10.73 10.29
N ALA A 282 -7.02 10.46 9.01
CA ALA A 282 -7.54 11.46 8.08
C ALA A 282 -8.87 12.05 8.56
N ASP A 283 -9.81 11.19 8.96
CA ASP A 283 -11.12 11.59 9.46
C ASP A 283 -11.01 12.42 10.74
N GLU A 284 -10.11 12.02 11.66
CA GLU A 284 -9.84 12.76 12.89
C GLU A 284 -9.17 14.12 12.64
N VAL A 285 -8.28 14.23 11.64
CA VAL A 285 -7.72 15.54 11.22
C VAL A 285 -8.81 16.44 10.64
N ILE A 286 -9.68 15.88 9.79
CA ILE A 286 -10.83 16.61 9.23
C ILE A 286 -11.76 17.10 10.35
N ALA A 287 -12.07 16.24 11.30
CA ALA A 287 -12.92 16.56 12.46
C ALA A 287 -12.24 17.49 13.48
N GLY A 288 -10.93 17.75 13.36
CA GLY A 288 -10.16 18.55 14.31
C GLY A 288 -9.91 17.85 15.66
N THR A 289 -10.02 16.53 15.71
CA THR A 289 -9.86 15.71 16.93
C THR A 289 -8.54 14.93 16.95
N TYR A 290 -7.78 14.96 15.86
CA TYR A 290 -6.47 14.29 15.77
C TYR A 290 -5.46 14.93 16.73
N SER A 291 -4.67 14.10 17.41
CA SER A 291 -3.55 14.52 18.24
C SER A 291 -2.33 13.62 18.02
N ARG A 292 -1.17 14.08 18.49
CA ARG A 292 0.07 13.27 18.43
C ARG A 292 -0.05 11.98 19.24
N GLU A 293 -0.73 12.03 20.40
CA GLU A 293 -1.00 10.86 21.25
C GLU A 293 -1.86 9.85 20.52
N ARG A 294 -2.86 10.35 19.76
CA ARG A 294 -3.70 9.52 18.89
C ARG A 294 -2.88 8.88 17.77
N GLY A 295 -2.02 9.65 17.11
CA GLY A 295 -1.06 9.14 16.14
C GLY A 295 -0.18 8.03 16.71
N ALA A 296 0.32 8.19 17.93
CA ALA A 296 1.12 7.17 18.63
C ALA A 296 0.31 5.90 18.95
N GLN A 297 -0.98 6.01 19.25
CA GLN A 297 -1.87 4.84 19.41
C GLN A 297 -2.04 4.09 18.09
N LEU A 298 -2.35 4.80 17.00
CA LEU A 298 -2.48 4.21 15.67
C LEU A 298 -1.17 3.57 15.20
N LYS A 299 -0.01 4.14 15.54
CA LYS A 299 1.30 3.54 15.25
C LYS A 299 1.50 2.19 15.95
N LYS A 300 0.95 1.99 17.15
CA LYS A 300 0.95 0.68 17.81
C LYS A 300 0.10 -0.34 17.05
N GLU A 301 -1.08 0.06 16.55
CA GLU A 301 -1.91 -0.79 15.69
C GLU A 301 -1.16 -1.15 14.39
N LEU A 302 -0.44 -0.21 13.77
CA LEU A 302 0.39 -0.45 12.60
C LEU A 302 1.55 -1.41 12.88
N ALA A 303 2.10 -1.41 14.10
CA ALA A 303 3.18 -2.32 14.48
C ALA A 303 2.73 -3.79 14.60
N GLU A 304 1.44 -4.08 14.67
CA GLU A 304 0.92 -5.45 14.71
C GLU A 304 1.15 -6.20 13.40
N VAL A 305 1.21 -5.50 12.27
CA VAL A 305 1.43 -6.09 10.95
C VAL A 305 2.86 -5.91 10.46
N PHE A 306 3.22 -6.52 9.36
CA PHE A 306 4.58 -6.49 8.81
C PHE A 306 5.16 -5.08 8.75
N ASN A 307 6.32 -4.87 9.36
CA ASN A 307 7.12 -3.65 9.25
C ASN A 307 8.61 -3.97 9.46
N ARG A 308 9.51 -3.01 9.14
CA ARG A 308 10.96 -3.11 9.37
C ARG A 308 11.47 -2.13 10.42
N GLY A 309 10.62 -1.81 11.40
CA GLY A 309 10.75 -0.63 12.22
C GLY A 309 10.26 0.60 11.45
N PHE A 310 9.91 1.66 12.16
CA PHE A 310 9.33 2.87 11.59
C PHE A 310 10.26 4.06 11.73
N TRP A 311 10.23 4.97 10.75
CA TRP A 311 10.82 6.29 10.80
C TRP A 311 10.05 7.28 9.92
N ASP A 312 10.34 8.56 10.07
CA ASP A 312 9.60 9.66 9.44
C ASP A 312 10.02 9.93 7.98
N GLY A 313 10.98 9.19 7.46
CA GLY A 313 11.63 9.55 6.22
C GLY A 313 12.39 10.87 6.36
N TYR A 314 12.44 11.62 5.27
CA TYR A 314 13.07 12.95 5.24
C TYR A 314 12.08 14.09 5.51
N TYR A 315 10.80 13.78 5.72
CA TYR A 315 9.70 14.74 5.77
C TYR A 315 9.85 15.77 6.89
N GLN A 316 10.39 15.38 8.04
CA GLN A 316 10.65 16.28 9.15
C GLN A 316 12.07 16.90 9.14
N GLY A 317 12.81 16.81 8.04
CA GLY A 317 14.13 17.42 7.85
C GLY A 317 15.31 16.57 8.33
N ALA A 318 15.12 15.24 8.49
CA ALA A 318 16.24 14.34 8.77
C ALA A 318 17.30 14.42 7.66
N ARG A 319 18.59 14.40 8.05
CA ARG A 319 19.73 14.44 7.11
C ARG A 319 20.30 13.08 6.80
N LEU A 320 20.08 12.10 7.68
CA LEU A 320 20.56 10.73 7.56
C LEU A 320 19.37 9.78 7.58
N GLY A 321 19.46 8.69 6.84
CA GLY A 321 18.47 7.61 6.85
C GLY A 321 18.56 6.77 8.12
N GLU A 322 17.45 6.12 8.47
CA GLU A 322 17.41 5.12 9.54
C GLU A 322 17.31 3.72 8.95
N TRP A 323 18.10 2.79 9.52
CA TRP A 323 18.23 1.43 9.01
C TRP A 323 17.54 0.43 9.92
N SER A 324 17.00 -0.63 9.30
CA SER A 324 16.48 -1.78 10.03
C SER A 324 17.65 -2.56 10.66
N ASN A 325 17.47 -3.05 11.86
CA ASN A 325 18.47 -3.88 12.57
C ASN A 325 18.18 -5.38 12.50
N VAL A 326 17.10 -5.81 11.83
CA VAL A 326 16.75 -7.22 11.65
C VAL A 326 16.42 -7.56 10.20
N TYR A 327 16.58 -8.85 9.88
CA TYR A 327 16.04 -9.41 8.66
C TYR A 327 14.58 -9.80 8.85
N GLY A 328 13.70 -9.32 7.98
CA GLY A 328 12.29 -9.69 8.02
C GLY A 328 11.39 -8.66 8.69
N SER A 329 10.53 -9.11 9.58
CA SER A 329 9.48 -8.31 10.19
C SER A 329 9.75 -7.99 11.65
N HIS A 330 9.39 -6.76 12.05
CA HIS A 330 9.26 -6.31 13.45
C HIS A 330 7.81 -6.35 13.94
N ALA A 331 6.91 -7.03 13.23
CA ALA A 331 5.52 -7.13 13.66
C ALA A 331 5.43 -7.66 15.09
N THR A 332 4.60 -7.02 15.91
CA THR A 332 4.36 -7.43 17.29
C THR A 332 3.41 -8.61 17.39
N ARG A 333 2.74 -8.95 16.30
CA ARG A 333 1.82 -10.09 16.24
C ARG A 333 2.12 -11.02 15.06
N THR A 334 1.72 -12.28 15.20
CA THR A 334 2.02 -13.33 14.25
C THR A 334 0.73 -13.98 13.74
N LYS A 335 0.70 -14.23 12.44
CA LYS A 335 -0.38 -14.96 11.77
C LYS A 335 0.01 -16.44 11.66
N VAL A 336 -0.65 -17.31 12.45
CA VAL A 336 -0.41 -18.76 12.45
C VAL A 336 -1.57 -19.46 11.70
N ASN A 337 -1.24 -20.27 10.70
CA ASN A 337 -2.27 -20.99 9.95
C ASN A 337 -3.06 -21.90 10.90
N LEU A 338 -4.38 -21.80 10.86
CA LEU A 338 -5.30 -22.63 11.61
C LEU A 338 -5.97 -23.66 10.67
N GLY A 339 -6.43 -23.21 9.51
CA GLY A 339 -7.15 -24.05 8.55
C GLY A 339 -7.90 -23.26 7.51
N ARG A 340 -9.05 -23.78 7.11
CA ARG A 340 -9.92 -23.13 6.11
C ARG A 340 -11.40 -23.25 6.44
N ILE A 341 -12.20 -22.36 5.88
CA ILE A 341 -13.65 -22.41 5.93
C ILE A 341 -14.13 -23.50 4.98
N SER A 342 -14.82 -24.52 5.52
CA SER A 342 -15.44 -25.59 4.74
C SER A 342 -16.86 -25.23 4.29
N ASN A 343 -17.59 -24.47 5.12
CA ASN A 343 -18.94 -24.00 4.82
C ASN A 343 -19.29 -22.71 5.57
N TRP A 344 -20.31 -21.99 5.07
CA TRP A 344 -20.89 -20.81 5.71
C TRP A 344 -22.41 -20.96 5.84
N PHE A 345 -22.91 -20.89 7.06
CA PHE A 345 -24.35 -20.98 7.38
C PHE A 345 -24.89 -19.56 7.61
N GLY A 346 -25.21 -18.85 6.53
CA GLY A 346 -25.53 -17.41 6.56
C GLY A 346 -26.73 -17.04 7.46
N LYS A 347 -27.75 -17.91 7.57
CA LYS A 347 -28.89 -17.66 8.46
C LYS A 347 -28.53 -17.71 9.95
N LEU A 348 -27.47 -18.40 10.30
CA LEU A 348 -26.99 -18.59 11.67
C LEU A 348 -25.81 -17.68 12.01
N GLY A 349 -25.16 -17.06 11.01
CA GLY A 349 -23.90 -16.32 11.21
C GLY A 349 -22.75 -17.23 11.65
N VAL A 350 -22.70 -18.48 11.19
CA VAL A 350 -21.76 -19.51 11.64
C VAL A 350 -20.92 -20.02 10.49
N ALA A 351 -19.62 -20.08 10.69
CA ALA A 351 -18.68 -20.75 9.79
C ALA A 351 -18.35 -22.16 10.28
N GLU A 352 -18.33 -23.12 9.36
CA GLU A 352 -17.74 -24.44 9.58
C GLU A 352 -16.26 -24.36 9.18
N VAL A 353 -15.38 -24.76 10.08
CA VAL A 353 -13.93 -24.64 9.97
C VAL A 353 -13.28 -26.01 10.02
N GLN A 354 -12.49 -26.33 9.01
CA GLN A 354 -11.57 -27.47 9.04
C GLN A 354 -10.26 -27.03 9.71
N LEU A 355 -9.96 -27.55 10.89
CA LEU A 355 -8.71 -27.31 11.61
C LEU A 355 -7.58 -28.15 11.00
N GLU A 356 -6.61 -27.51 10.33
CA GLU A 356 -5.56 -28.24 9.59
C GLU A 356 -4.21 -28.24 10.29
N SER A 357 -3.91 -27.19 11.06
CA SER A 357 -2.53 -26.96 11.52
C SER A 357 -2.39 -26.78 13.03
N SER A 358 -3.41 -26.31 13.72
CA SER A 358 -3.38 -25.99 15.15
C SER A 358 -4.72 -26.29 15.80
N ASP A 359 -4.71 -26.35 17.15
CA ASP A 359 -5.91 -26.42 17.97
C ASP A 359 -6.54 -25.00 18.04
N LEU A 360 -7.84 -24.96 18.35
CA LEU A 360 -8.61 -23.74 18.53
C LEU A 360 -9.29 -23.77 19.90
N SER A 361 -9.20 -22.68 20.64
CA SER A 361 -9.84 -22.50 21.95
C SER A 361 -10.79 -21.31 21.96
N VAL A 362 -11.82 -21.37 22.77
CA VAL A 362 -12.69 -20.22 23.06
C VAL A 362 -11.85 -19.11 23.66
N GLY A 363 -12.00 -17.89 23.13
CA GLY A 363 -11.20 -16.73 23.52
C GLY A 363 -9.98 -16.48 22.64
N ASP A 364 -9.58 -17.45 21.79
CA ASP A 364 -8.54 -17.22 20.77
C ASP A 364 -8.97 -16.10 19.82
N GLU A 365 -8.03 -15.26 19.45
CA GLU A 365 -8.25 -14.26 18.40
C GLU A 365 -7.90 -14.86 17.05
N VAL A 366 -8.82 -14.77 16.13
CA VAL A 366 -8.69 -15.34 14.78
C VAL A 366 -8.90 -14.30 13.70
N MET A 367 -8.38 -14.62 12.51
CA MET A 367 -8.52 -13.79 11.32
C MET A 367 -8.89 -14.69 10.13
N ILE A 368 -10.03 -14.41 9.50
CA ILE A 368 -10.45 -15.05 8.25
C ILE A 368 -10.08 -14.13 7.10
N ILE A 369 -9.44 -14.67 6.06
CA ILE A 369 -9.00 -13.94 4.88
C ILE A 369 -9.44 -14.66 3.62
N GLY A 370 -10.11 -13.92 2.73
CA GLY A 370 -10.52 -14.43 1.43
C GLY A 370 -10.71 -13.34 0.38
N PRO A 371 -10.78 -13.71 -0.91
CA PRO A 371 -10.84 -12.75 -2.02
C PRO A 371 -12.12 -11.92 -2.07
N THR A 372 -13.20 -12.40 -1.47
CA THR A 372 -14.50 -11.70 -1.41
C THR A 372 -14.92 -11.32 0.01
N SER A 373 -14.37 -11.99 1.01
CA SER A 373 -14.62 -11.74 2.44
C SER A 373 -13.67 -10.70 3.03
N GLY A 374 -12.57 -10.37 2.32
CA GLY A 374 -11.55 -9.45 2.84
C GLY A 374 -10.89 -9.99 4.10
N VAL A 375 -10.87 -9.19 5.17
CA VAL A 375 -10.29 -9.52 6.46
C VAL A 375 -11.38 -9.43 7.55
N ASN A 376 -11.64 -10.53 8.24
CA ASN A 376 -12.53 -10.60 9.39
C ASN A 376 -11.73 -11.04 10.63
N GLN A 377 -11.47 -10.12 11.55
CA GLN A 377 -10.72 -10.35 12.78
C GLN A 377 -11.66 -10.29 13.99
N PHE A 378 -11.67 -11.34 14.80
CA PHE A 378 -12.55 -11.43 15.99
C PHE A 378 -12.01 -12.42 17.02
N LYS A 379 -12.55 -12.36 18.23
CA LYS A 379 -12.35 -13.38 19.28
C LYS A 379 -13.41 -14.45 19.17
N VAL A 380 -12.98 -15.71 19.20
CA VAL A 380 -13.87 -16.88 19.18
C VAL A 380 -14.69 -16.92 20.46
N SER A 381 -16.00 -16.75 20.35
CA SER A 381 -16.93 -16.75 21.49
C SER A 381 -17.45 -18.12 21.83
N GLU A 382 -17.55 -19.02 20.85
CA GLU A 382 -18.07 -20.39 21.02
C GLU A 382 -17.43 -21.29 19.96
N ILE A 383 -17.22 -22.56 20.32
CA ILE A 383 -16.80 -23.63 19.41
C ILE A 383 -17.77 -24.79 19.59
N ARG A 384 -18.29 -25.32 18.50
CA ARG A 384 -19.09 -26.56 18.52
C ARG A 384 -18.42 -27.67 17.72
N LEU A 385 -18.27 -28.80 18.34
CA LEU A 385 -17.85 -30.07 17.73
C LEU A 385 -19.03 -31.01 17.76
N ASP A 386 -19.47 -31.56 16.62
CA ASP A 386 -20.66 -32.42 16.49
C ASP A 386 -21.91 -31.79 17.15
N LEU A 387 -22.09 -30.48 16.99
CA LEU A 387 -23.15 -29.61 17.54
C LEU A 387 -23.06 -29.37 19.07
N GLU A 388 -22.18 -30.04 19.78
CA GLU A 388 -21.96 -29.83 21.22
C GLU A 388 -20.92 -28.73 21.49
N PRO A 389 -21.15 -27.82 22.45
CA PRO A 389 -20.19 -26.77 22.80
C PRO A 389 -18.96 -27.39 23.48
N VAL A 390 -17.77 -26.97 23.01
CA VAL A 390 -16.48 -27.39 23.58
C VAL A 390 -15.60 -26.19 23.86
N PRO A 391 -14.78 -26.20 24.93
CA PRO A 391 -13.87 -25.11 25.22
C PRO A 391 -12.67 -25.07 24.26
N THR A 392 -12.29 -26.25 23.72
CA THR A 392 -11.14 -26.40 22.82
C THR A 392 -11.43 -27.54 21.85
N ALA A 393 -11.00 -27.36 20.61
CA ALA A 393 -11.05 -28.39 19.56
C ALA A 393 -9.64 -28.63 19.00
N SER A 394 -9.31 -29.91 18.81
CA SER A 394 -7.97 -30.29 18.37
C SER A 394 -7.82 -30.19 16.84
N LYS A 395 -6.59 -30.01 16.39
CA LYS A 395 -6.19 -30.15 14.98
C LYS A 395 -6.80 -31.43 14.37
N GLY A 396 -7.28 -31.32 13.14
CA GLY A 396 -7.94 -32.41 12.39
C GLY A 396 -9.46 -32.39 12.52
N SER A 397 -10.02 -31.69 13.52
CA SER A 397 -11.47 -31.59 13.72
C SER A 397 -12.13 -30.65 12.69
N VAL A 398 -13.41 -30.85 12.48
CA VAL A 398 -14.32 -29.91 11.82
C VAL A 398 -15.21 -29.30 12.89
N VAL A 399 -15.18 -27.99 13.03
CA VAL A 399 -15.90 -27.26 14.07
C VAL A 399 -16.76 -26.15 13.50
N SER A 400 -17.77 -25.73 14.24
CA SER A 400 -18.58 -24.56 13.92
C SER A 400 -18.27 -23.43 14.90
N ILE A 401 -18.06 -22.22 14.37
CA ILE A 401 -17.82 -21.00 15.14
C ILE A 401 -18.72 -19.85 14.66
N PRO A 402 -19.29 -19.05 15.56
CA PRO A 402 -19.97 -17.80 15.18
C PRO A 402 -18.96 -16.78 14.64
N VAL A 403 -19.30 -16.11 13.55
CA VAL A 403 -18.48 -15.07 12.95
C VAL A 403 -19.26 -13.75 12.97
N PRO A 404 -18.78 -12.72 13.71
CA PRO A 404 -19.42 -11.42 13.73
C PRO A 404 -19.03 -10.66 12.46
N CYS A 405 -19.79 -10.79 11.40
CA CYS A 405 -19.59 -10.09 10.14
C CYS A 405 -20.93 -9.65 9.55
N ASP A 406 -20.91 -8.52 8.86
CA ASP A 406 -22.07 -7.95 8.16
C ASP A 406 -22.07 -8.43 6.69
N GLU A 407 -21.64 -7.56 5.75
CA GLU A 407 -21.72 -7.83 4.31
C GLU A 407 -20.60 -8.76 3.81
N ASN A 408 -19.40 -8.64 4.38
CA ASN A 408 -18.21 -9.41 3.95
C ASN A 408 -18.08 -10.74 4.69
N HIS A 409 -19.08 -11.60 4.56
CA HIS A 409 -19.10 -12.89 5.25
C HIS A 409 -18.13 -13.91 4.63
N PRO A 410 -17.64 -14.87 5.44
CA PRO A 410 -16.75 -15.92 4.99
C PRO A 410 -17.33 -16.75 3.85
N ARG A 411 -16.45 -17.25 3.00
CA ARG A 411 -16.77 -18.17 1.91
C ARG A 411 -16.03 -19.47 2.06
N ARG A 412 -16.56 -20.54 1.48
CA ARG A 412 -15.86 -21.81 1.38
C ARG A 412 -14.51 -21.62 0.70
N GLY A 413 -13.44 -22.09 1.32
CA GLY A 413 -12.05 -21.98 0.85
C GLY A 413 -11.28 -20.82 1.44
N ASP A 414 -11.93 -19.86 2.11
CA ASP A 414 -11.24 -18.80 2.83
C ASP A 414 -10.33 -19.38 3.91
N LYS A 415 -9.19 -18.79 4.12
CA LYS A 415 -8.21 -19.22 5.10
C LYS A 415 -8.52 -18.59 6.46
N ILE A 416 -8.37 -19.38 7.52
CA ILE A 416 -8.46 -18.89 8.90
C ILE A 416 -7.11 -19.04 9.60
N TYR A 417 -6.75 -18.04 10.38
CA TYR A 417 -5.49 -17.95 11.10
C TYR A 417 -5.74 -17.62 12.57
N LEU A 418 -4.88 -18.12 13.46
CA LEU A 418 -4.74 -17.57 14.80
C LEU A 418 -3.92 -16.29 14.72
N TRP A 419 -4.36 -15.26 15.45
CA TRP A 419 -3.68 -13.97 15.56
C TRP A 419 -3.08 -13.84 16.96
N ARG A 420 -1.77 -14.04 17.07
CA ARG A 420 -1.05 -14.17 18.35
C ARG A 420 0.04 -13.12 18.51
N ASP A 421 0.37 -12.82 19.78
CA ASP A 421 1.52 -12.00 20.17
C ASP A 421 2.84 -12.70 19.89
#